data_11f3ebd74b46bd2da2d5969b6f455903
#
_entry.id   11f3ebd74b46bd2da2d5969b6f455903
#
_cell.length_a   1.000
_cell.length_b   1.000
_cell.length_c   1.000
_cell.angle_alpha   90.00
_cell.angle_beta   90.00
_cell.angle_gamma   90.00
#
_symmetry.space_group_name_H-M   'P 1'
#
loop_
_entity.id
_entity.type
_entity.pdbx_description
1 polymer ?
#
loop_
_entity_poly.entity_id
_entity_poly.type
_entity_poly.pdbx_seq_one_letter_code
_entity_poly.pdbx_strand_id
1 'polypeptide(L)'
;MNIQTNIATILFIIIPSLVGFSQEKPTSSWNLKDCIDYARKNNIQVQSAKVTQQSANVDLLQAKAQLFPSLTFSSSQGWRHQKTEQTDGKFKSQNAYTGSYTLNGGLTIYNGGKLTRSIRQQQITNTAQEYQVNMAENDIEIAVTEAYLQILYANESLKTNRQTLETSAAQLARSKELLAAGSIAASDYAQIEAQYSNDQYNVTMAENTLTLNKLQLKQLLELEPTDSFDVYFPELEDTQVLTPAPSLLEVYQIALETMPEMKNSQLNVESAQLEEKIAAGDRLPSISLNASVGTNHDSESDRSFSKQLNNRLNENVGINISIPISKNRQIKSAVEKAKLQTETARLEELNTRKELWKTVETLHQNVISAQSRYVAATNSVKSATMSYNLVQAQFDTGMKNTVELLTEKNNYLSALQEQIQAKFEAILSLKLLNFYRNQPIEI
;
A
#
# COMPACT_ATOMS: atom_id res chain seq x y z
N MET A 1 -4.13 -69.38 3.58
CA MET A 1 -3.92 -68.75 2.27
C MET A 1 -3.73 -67.27 2.52
N ASN A 2 -2.47 -66.85 2.51
CA ASN A 2 -2.04 -65.47 2.86
C ASN A 2 -2.41 -64.49 1.74
N ILE A 3 -3.14 -63.46 2.08
CA ILE A 3 -3.27 -62.27 1.22
C ILE A 3 -2.71 -61.11 2.04
N GLN A 4 -1.42 -60.82 1.82
CA GLN A 4 -0.80 -59.55 2.18
C GLN A 4 -1.24 -58.53 1.15
N THR A 5 -2.03 -57.53 1.58
CA THR A 5 -2.35 -56.40 0.76
C THR A 5 -1.35 -55.27 1.07
N ASN A 6 -0.45 -55.03 0.13
CA ASN A 6 0.47 -53.88 0.14
C ASN A 6 -0.32 -52.59 0.04
N ILE A 7 -0.34 -51.80 1.10
CA ILE A 7 -0.73 -50.40 1.04
C ILE A 7 0.52 -49.61 0.62
N ALA A 8 0.61 -49.29 -0.66
CA ALA A 8 1.63 -48.39 -1.19
C ALA A 8 1.29 -46.98 -0.75
N THR A 9 2.02 -46.51 0.24
CA THR A 9 2.00 -45.08 0.65
C THR A 9 2.74 -44.28 -0.43
N ILE A 10 2.00 -43.62 -1.32
CA ILE A 10 2.56 -42.64 -2.25
C ILE A 10 2.85 -41.36 -1.46
N LEU A 11 4.09 -41.24 -1.00
CA LEU A 11 4.62 -39.99 -0.42
C LEU A 11 4.97 -39.07 -1.59
N PHE A 12 4.08 -38.12 -1.91
CA PHE A 12 4.38 -37.07 -2.85
C PHE A 12 5.31 -36.05 -2.15
N ILE A 13 6.63 -36.20 -2.41
CA ILE A 13 7.61 -35.18 -2.01
C ILE A 13 7.45 -34.00 -2.97
N ILE A 14 6.71 -32.96 -2.52
CA ILE A 14 6.73 -31.66 -3.16
C ILE A 14 8.06 -31.00 -2.81
N ILE A 15 9.01 -31.06 -3.72
CA ILE A 15 10.22 -30.24 -3.68
C ILE A 15 9.77 -28.83 -4.09
N PRO A 16 9.81 -27.82 -3.23
CA PRO A 16 9.63 -26.44 -3.67
C PRO A 16 10.85 -26.11 -4.54
N SER A 17 10.66 -26.02 -5.85
CA SER A 17 11.62 -25.38 -6.74
C SER A 17 11.75 -23.93 -6.29
N LEU A 18 12.81 -23.62 -5.54
CA LEU A 18 13.30 -22.25 -5.37
C LEU A 18 13.69 -21.75 -6.77
N VAL A 19 12.74 -21.14 -7.45
CA VAL A 19 13.04 -20.27 -8.59
C VAL A 19 13.72 -19.06 -7.96
N GLY A 20 15.05 -19.10 -7.92
CA GLY A 20 15.86 -17.93 -7.64
C GLY A 20 15.56 -16.90 -8.72
N PHE A 21 14.75 -15.90 -8.40
CA PHE A 21 14.70 -14.68 -9.18
C PHE A 21 16.10 -14.05 -9.09
N SER A 22 16.89 -14.25 -10.13
CA SER A 22 18.10 -13.46 -10.34
C SER A 22 17.61 -12.02 -10.56
N GLN A 23 17.63 -11.20 -9.51
CA GLN A 23 17.48 -9.77 -9.62
C GLN A 23 18.71 -9.27 -10.40
N GLU A 24 18.50 -8.80 -11.62
CA GLU A 24 19.50 -7.99 -12.32
C GLU A 24 19.80 -6.79 -11.43
N LYS A 25 20.99 -6.78 -10.80
CA LYS A 25 21.47 -5.61 -10.06
C LYS A 25 21.87 -4.54 -11.08
N PRO A 26 21.17 -3.41 -11.15
CA PRO A 26 21.62 -2.31 -11.97
C PRO A 26 22.95 -1.78 -11.41
N THR A 27 24.01 -1.84 -12.19
CA THR A 27 25.35 -1.34 -11.86
C THR A 27 25.54 0.14 -12.25
N SER A 28 24.47 0.86 -12.53
CA SER A 28 24.48 2.28 -12.92
C SER A 28 23.61 3.10 -11.96
N SER A 29 23.86 4.40 -11.95
CA SER A 29 23.03 5.36 -11.18
C SER A 29 21.56 5.27 -11.58
N TRP A 30 20.67 5.22 -10.58
CA TRP A 30 19.23 5.04 -10.74
C TRP A 30 18.57 6.36 -11.17
N ASN A 31 17.82 6.35 -12.27
CA ASN A 31 16.92 7.45 -12.61
C ASN A 31 15.58 7.29 -11.91
N LEU A 32 14.73 8.33 -11.94
CA LEU A 32 13.43 8.30 -11.26
C LEU A 32 12.53 7.17 -11.77
N LYS A 33 12.48 6.95 -13.08
CA LYS A 33 11.66 5.89 -13.67
C LYS A 33 12.09 4.50 -13.22
N ASP A 34 13.40 4.22 -13.19
CA ASP A 34 13.93 2.95 -12.70
C ASP A 34 13.56 2.73 -11.23
N CYS A 35 13.62 3.79 -10.41
CA CYS A 35 13.20 3.75 -9.00
C CYS A 35 11.71 3.42 -8.87
N ILE A 36 10.83 4.08 -9.64
CA ILE A 36 9.38 3.84 -9.61
C ILE A 36 9.07 2.40 -10.04
N ASP A 37 9.61 1.97 -11.19
CA ASP A 37 9.35 0.64 -11.74
C ASP A 37 9.84 -0.47 -10.80
N TYR A 38 10.96 -0.27 -10.13
CA TYR A 38 11.49 -1.21 -9.15
C TYR A 38 10.64 -1.24 -7.87
N ALA A 39 10.27 -0.06 -7.33
CA ALA A 39 9.45 0.04 -6.13
C ALA A 39 8.07 -0.59 -6.32
N ARG A 40 7.39 -0.36 -7.44
CA ARG A 40 6.11 -1.00 -7.77
C ARG A 40 6.16 -2.53 -7.77
N LYS A 41 7.34 -3.10 -8.08
CA LYS A 41 7.53 -4.56 -8.09
C LYS A 41 7.91 -5.14 -6.74
N ASN A 42 8.71 -4.42 -5.96
CA ASN A 42 9.40 -4.98 -4.79
C ASN A 42 8.91 -4.42 -3.45
N ASN A 43 8.27 -3.25 -3.43
CA ASN A 43 7.84 -2.63 -2.18
C ASN A 43 6.86 -3.52 -1.41
N ILE A 44 7.09 -3.66 -0.09
CA ILE A 44 6.33 -4.54 0.80
C ILE A 44 4.84 -4.16 0.85
N GLN A 45 4.50 -2.87 0.80
CA GLN A 45 3.10 -2.42 0.83
C GLN A 45 2.35 -2.87 -0.43
N VAL A 46 2.97 -2.73 -1.60
CA VAL A 46 2.41 -3.20 -2.89
C VAL A 46 2.28 -4.73 -2.87
N GLN A 47 3.30 -5.46 -2.38
CA GLN A 47 3.25 -6.91 -2.27
C GLN A 47 2.14 -7.37 -1.30
N SER A 48 1.97 -6.68 -0.17
CA SER A 48 0.89 -6.96 0.78
C SER A 48 -0.49 -6.75 0.15
N ALA A 49 -0.67 -5.69 -0.62
CA ALA A 49 -1.91 -5.45 -1.35
C ALA A 49 -2.17 -6.56 -2.39
N LYS A 50 -1.15 -7.02 -3.11
CA LYS A 50 -1.24 -8.16 -4.06
C LYS A 50 -1.63 -9.47 -3.37
N VAL A 51 -1.06 -9.77 -2.20
CA VAL A 51 -1.45 -10.94 -1.40
C VAL A 51 -2.90 -10.85 -0.94
N THR A 52 -3.35 -9.66 -0.52
CA THR A 52 -4.75 -9.42 -0.14
C THR A 52 -5.70 -9.64 -1.32
N GLN A 53 -5.35 -9.16 -2.51
CA GLN A 53 -6.11 -9.40 -3.73
C GLN A 53 -6.15 -10.90 -4.10
N GLN A 54 -5.03 -11.63 -3.95
CA GLN A 54 -5.01 -13.09 -4.14
C GLN A 54 -5.94 -13.80 -3.16
N SER A 55 -6.01 -13.38 -1.89
CA SER A 55 -6.97 -13.90 -0.92
C SER A 55 -8.41 -13.69 -1.37
N ALA A 56 -8.76 -12.49 -1.85
CA ALA A 56 -10.10 -12.21 -2.39
C ALA A 56 -10.44 -13.07 -3.61
N ASN A 57 -9.45 -13.40 -4.45
CA ASN A 57 -9.64 -14.33 -5.56
C ASN A 57 -9.92 -15.76 -5.07
N VAL A 58 -9.27 -16.21 -3.99
CA VAL A 58 -9.58 -17.52 -3.35
C VAL A 58 -11.02 -17.52 -2.80
N ASP A 59 -11.45 -16.43 -2.15
CA ASP A 59 -12.84 -16.30 -1.66
C ASP A 59 -13.85 -16.35 -2.81
N LEU A 60 -13.53 -15.74 -3.95
CA LEU A 60 -14.36 -15.86 -5.17
C LEU A 60 -14.43 -17.30 -5.69
N LEU A 61 -13.30 -18.03 -5.70
CA LEU A 61 -13.28 -19.44 -6.09
C LEU A 61 -14.10 -20.29 -5.12
N GLN A 62 -14.00 -20.03 -3.82
CA GLN A 62 -14.81 -20.68 -2.79
C GLN A 62 -16.29 -20.40 -2.98
N ALA A 63 -16.69 -19.14 -3.25
CA ALA A 63 -18.08 -18.79 -3.52
C ALA A 63 -18.62 -19.52 -4.76
N LYS A 64 -17.82 -19.62 -5.83
CA LYS A 64 -18.19 -20.41 -7.03
C LYS A 64 -18.30 -21.90 -6.73
N ALA A 65 -17.43 -22.44 -5.87
CA ALA A 65 -17.45 -23.84 -5.47
C ALA A 65 -18.72 -24.23 -4.71
N GLN A 66 -19.43 -23.28 -4.07
CA GLN A 66 -20.73 -23.53 -3.43
C GLN A 66 -21.86 -23.92 -4.40
N LEU A 67 -21.66 -23.78 -5.72
CA LEU A 67 -22.58 -24.30 -6.74
C LEU A 67 -22.48 -25.81 -6.91
N PHE A 68 -21.43 -26.43 -6.41
CA PHE A 68 -21.20 -27.89 -6.49
C PHE A 68 -21.61 -28.59 -5.21
N PRO A 69 -21.93 -29.90 -5.27
CA PRO A 69 -22.26 -30.65 -4.09
C PRO A 69 -21.09 -30.77 -3.13
N SER A 70 -21.36 -30.63 -1.84
CA SER A 70 -20.41 -30.99 -0.78
C SER A 70 -20.52 -32.49 -0.48
N LEU A 71 -19.40 -33.14 -0.13
CA LEU A 71 -19.34 -34.54 0.25
C LEU A 71 -18.54 -34.66 1.55
N THR A 72 -19.14 -35.30 2.56
CA THR A 72 -18.53 -35.44 3.87
C THR A 72 -18.67 -36.89 4.34
N PHE A 73 -17.55 -37.54 4.67
CA PHE A 73 -17.54 -38.81 5.38
C PHE A 73 -17.44 -38.55 6.88
N SER A 74 -18.33 -39.18 7.64
CA SER A 74 -18.38 -39.11 9.10
C SER A 74 -18.29 -40.52 9.68
N SER A 75 -17.45 -40.71 10.68
CA SER A 75 -17.40 -41.92 11.50
C SER A 75 -17.53 -41.54 12.97
N SER A 76 -18.45 -42.17 13.66
CA SER A 76 -18.62 -42.02 15.11
C SER A 76 -18.42 -43.37 15.77
N GLN A 77 -17.59 -43.42 16.79
CA GLN A 77 -17.32 -44.61 17.61
C GLN A 77 -17.70 -44.28 19.05
N GLY A 78 -18.50 -45.12 19.67
CA GLY A 78 -18.97 -44.91 21.01
C GLY A 78 -18.88 -46.17 21.87
N TRP A 79 -18.49 -46.02 23.12
CA TRP A 79 -18.65 -47.04 24.16
C TRP A 79 -19.67 -46.52 25.16
N ARG A 80 -20.64 -47.40 25.51
CA ARG A 80 -21.70 -47.10 26.43
C ARG A 80 -21.78 -48.18 27.50
N HIS A 81 -21.83 -47.76 28.75
CA HIS A 81 -22.16 -48.58 29.89
C HIS A 81 -23.57 -48.20 30.33
N GLN A 82 -24.51 -49.16 30.33
CA GLN A 82 -25.88 -48.91 30.70
C GLN A 82 -26.38 -49.99 31.69
N LYS A 83 -27.07 -49.55 32.74
CA LYS A 83 -27.89 -50.46 33.60
C LYS A 83 -29.34 -50.35 33.15
N THR A 84 -29.92 -51.47 32.67
CA THR A 84 -31.31 -51.52 32.26
C THR A 84 -32.06 -52.41 33.22
N GLU A 85 -33.22 -51.93 33.66
CA GLU A 85 -34.13 -52.73 34.49
C GLU A 85 -34.85 -53.75 33.58
N GLN A 86 -34.80 -55.02 33.97
CA GLN A 86 -35.49 -56.12 33.28
C GLN A 86 -36.93 -56.21 33.81
N THR A 87 -37.77 -56.92 33.02
CA THR A 87 -39.19 -57.13 33.36
C THR A 87 -39.43 -57.84 34.72
N ASP A 88 -38.39 -58.45 35.28
CA ASP A 88 -38.39 -59.09 36.60
C ASP A 88 -37.90 -58.15 37.77
N GLY A 89 -37.74 -56.85 37.46
CA GLY A 89 -37.28 -55.83 38.44
C GLY A 89 -35.74 -55.89 38.74
N LYS A 90 -34.96 -56.72 38.03
CA LYS A 90 -33.50 -56.79 38.21
C LYS A 90 -32.80 -55.85 37.25
N PHE A 91 -31.71 -55.27 37.70
CA PHE A 91 -30.84 -54.42 36.85
C PHE A 91 -29.78 -55.29 36.19
N LYS A 92 -29.75 -55.26 34.84
CA LYS A 92 -28.66 -55.84 34.04
C LYS A 92 -27.72 -54.73 33.59
N SER A 93 -26.45 -54.91 33.89
CA SER A 93 -25.37 -53.98 33.42
C SER A 93 -24.89 -54.50 32.06
N GLN A 94 -24.89 -53.65 31.07
CA GLN A 94 -24.45 -53.97 29.71
C GLN A 94 -23.45 -52.94 29.22
N ASN A 95 -22.41 -53.40 28.55
CA ASN A 95 -21.41 -52.61 27.82
C ASN A 95 -21.68 -52.76 26.34
N ALA A 96 -21.91 -51.67 25.64
CA ALA A 96 -22.03 -51.65 24.19
C ALA A 96 -20.96 -50.81 23.54
N TYR A 97 -20.36 -51.37 22.52
CA TYR A 97 -19.48 -50.64 21.59
C TYR A 97 -20.26 -50.46 20.28
N THR A 98 -20.46 -49.18 19.87
CA THR A 98 -21.22 -48.84 18.68
C THR A 98 -20.36 -48.04 17.73
N GLY A 99 -20.48 -48.29 16.45
CA GLY A 99 -19.84 -47.46 15.41
C GLY A 99 -20.85 -47.16 14.31
N SER A 100 -20.79 -45.94 13.81
CA SER A 100 -21.54 -45.49 12.63
C SER A 100 -20.57 -44.91 11.58
N TYR A 101 -20.91 -45.14 10.34
CA TYR A 101 -20.15 -44.69 9.17
C TYR A 101 -21.15 -44.13 8.18
N THR A 102 -21.02 -42.85 7.83
CA THR A 102 -21.95 -42.16 6.97
C THR A 102 -21.24 -41.27 5.96
N LEU A 103 -21.58 -41.41 4.69
CA LEU A 103 -21.19 -40.52 3.62
C LEU A 103 -22.41 -39.62 3.33
N ASN A 104 -22.25 -38.30 3.53
CA ASN A 104 -23.29 -37.32 3.31
C ASN A 104 -22.91 -36.42 2.13
N GLY A 105 -23.87 -36.24 1.21
CA GLY A 105 -23.76 -35.25 0.12
C GLY A 105 -24.89 -34.22 0.23
N GLY A 106 -24.53 -32.96 -0.03
CA GLY A 106 -25.49 -31.86 -0.01
C GLY A 106 -25.31 -30.89 -1.18
N LEU A 107 -26.39 -30.47 -1.80
CA LEU A 107 -26.38 -29.47 -2.88
C LEU A 107 -27.53 -28.47 -2.67
N THR A 108 -27.19 -27.19 -2.64
CA THR A 108 -28.19 -26.13 -2.66
C THR A 108 -28.64 -25.88 -4.09
N ILE A 109 -29.89 -26.21 -4.40
CA ILE A 109 -30.49 -26.00 -5.73
C ILE A 109 -30.95 -24.54 -5.87
N TYR A 110 -31.61 -24.02 -4.82
CA TYR A 110 -32.10 -22.65 -4.79
C TYR A 110 -32.15 -22.12 -3.35
N ASN A 111 -31.76 -20.87 -3.17
CA ASN A 111 -31.75 -20.21 -1.85
C ASN A 111 -32.15 -18.73 -1.93
N GLY A 112 -33.24 -18.46 -2.68
CA GLY A 112 -33.70 -17.09 -2.88
C GLY A 112 -32.76 -16.25 -3.79
N GLY A 113 -31.95 -16.91 -4.60
CA GLY A 113 -30.95 -16.24 -5.48
C GLY A 113 -29.77 -15.64 -4.73
N LYS A 114 -29.58 -15.99 -3.44
CA LYS A 114 -28.46 -15.48 -2.64
C LYS A 114 -27.11 -15.96 -3.17
N LEU A 115 -27.02 -17.26 -3.54
CA LEU A 115 -25.79 -17.87 -3.99
C LEU A 115 -25.19 -17.14 -5.21
N THR A 116 -26.01 -16.89 -6.22
CA THR A 116 -25.57 -16.19 -7.44
C THR A 116 -25.21 -14.73 -7.18
N ARG A 117 -25.93 -14.06 -6.28
CA ARG A 117 -25.62 -12.69 -5.88
C ARG A 117 -24.36 -12.61 -5.03
N SER A 118 -24.13 -13.59 -4.15
CA SER A 118 -22.89 -13.68 -3.35
C SER A 118 -21.68 -13.89 -4.24
N ILE A 119 -21.79 -14.76 -5.27
CA ILE A 119 -20.71 -14.91 -6.27
C ILE A 119 -20.42 -13.57 -6.98
N ARG A 120 -21.48 -12.86 -7.40
CA ARG A 120 -21.32 -11.55 -8.02
C ARG A 120 -20.69 -10.53 -7.07
N GLN A 121 -21.07 -10.55 -5.80
CA GLN A 121 -20.50 -9.70 -4.76
C GLN A 121 -19.01 -10.00 -4.58
N GLN A 122 -18.59 -11.27 -4.51
CA GLN A 122 -17.19 -11.64 -4.43
C GLN A 122 -16.39 -11.27 -5.69
N GLN A 123 -17.00 -11.29 -6.88
CA GLN A 123 -16.38 -10.76 -8.09
C GLN A 123 -16.07 -9.27 -7.96
N ILE A 124 -17.05 -8.48 -7.48
CA ILE A 124 -16.88 -7.04 -7.26
C ILE A 124 -15.81 -6.79 -6.21
N THR A 125 -15.83 -7.54 -5.09
CA THR A 125 -14.82 -7.44 -4.04
C THR A 125 -13.43 -7.74 -4.57
N ASN A 126 -13.25 -8.78 -5.40
CA ASN A 126 -11.98 -9.09 -6.02
C ASN A 126 -11.50 -7.94 -6.92
N THR A 127 -12.38 -7.38 -7.76
CA THR A 127 -12.04 -6.21 -8.59
C THR A 127 -11.73 -4.97 -7.76
N ALA A 128 -12.43 -4.75 -6.64
CA ALA A 128 -12.14 -3.68 -5.70
C ALA A 128 -10.73 -3.84 -5.09
N GLN A 129 -10.30 -5.08 -4.79
CA GLN A 129 -8.94 -5.35 -4.31
C GLN A 129 -7.87 -5.14 -5.40
N GLU A 130 -8.19 -5.32 -6.69
CA GLU A 130 -7.30 -4.93 -7.79
C GLU A 130 -7.06 -3.41 -7.80
N TYR A 131 -8.11 -2.61 -7.58
CA TYR A 131 -7.94 -1.15 -7.42
C TYR A 131 -7.19 -0.76 -6.14
N GLN A 132 -7.28 -1.55 -5.05
CA GLN A 132 -6.44 -1.34 -3.87
C GLN A 132 -4.95 -1.57 -4.16
N VAL A 133 -4.61 -2.55 -5.01
CA VAL A 133 -3.24 -2.72 -5.50
C VAL A 133 -2.79 -1.49 -6.28
N ASN A 134 -3.63 -0.98 -7.19
CA ASN A 134 -3.30 0.22 -7.97
C ASN A 134 -3.13 1.45 -7.07
N MET A 135 -3.94 1.59 -6.00
CA MET A 135 -3.76 2.65 -5.00
C MET A 135 -2.40 2.54 -4.32
N ALA A 136 -2.01 1.35 -3.86
CA ALA A 136 -0.71 1.13 -3.25
C ALA A 136 0.46 1.39 -4.22
N GLU A 137 0.29 1.06 -5.51
CA GLU A 137 1.27 1.38 -6.55
C GLU A 137 1.37 2.90 -6.80
N ASN A 138 0.26 3.63 -6.77
CA ASN A 138 0.22 5.08 -6.89
C ASN A 138 0.87 5.77 -5.67
N ASP A 139 0.57 5.30 -4.46
CA ASP A 139 1.13 5.84 -3.23
C ASP A 139 2.66 5.69 -3.20
N ILE A 140 3.17 4.54 -3.64
CA ILE A 140 4.63 4.32 -3.69
C ILE A 140 5.29 5.13 -4.80
N GLU A 141 4.63 5.33 -5.96
CA GLU A 141 5.13 6.19 -7.03
C GLU A 141 5.28 7.64 -6.55
N ILE A 142 4.27 8.17 -5.84
CA ILE A 142 4.32 9.50 -5.24
C ILE A 142 5.46 9.58 -4.22
N ALA A 143 5.54 8.63 -3.28
CA ALA A 143 6.56 8.62 -2.24
C ALA A 143 8.00 8.53 -2.80
N VAL A 144 8.21 7.71 -3.83
CA VAL A 144 9.50 7.59 -4.54
C VAL A 144 9.85 8.90 -5.25
N THR A 145 8.86 9.54 -5.89
CA THR A 145 9.05 10.82 -6.58
C THR A 145 9.45 11.93 -5.60
N GLU A 146 8.77 12.01 -4.46
CA GLU A 146 9.09 12.98 -3.39
C GLU A 146 10.51 12.74 -2.85
N ALA A 147 10.85 11.50 -2.51
CA ALA A 147 12.16 11.13 -1.99
C ALA A 147 13.28 11.40 -3.01
N TYR A 148 13.04 11.11 -4.29
CA TYR A 148 13.99 11.38 -5.37
C TYR A 148 14.25 12.87 -5.54
N LEU A 149 13.21 13.71 -5.61
CA LEU A 149 13.34 15.16 -5.71
C LEU A 149 14.00 15.77 -4.46
N GLN A 150 13.75 15.20 -3.28
CA GLN A 150 14.41 15.60 -2.05
C GLN A 150 15.94 15.33 -2.09
N ILE A 151 16.37 14.24 -2.75
CA ILE A 151 17.78 13.94 -3.01
C ILE A 151 18.39 14.98 -3.97
N LEU A 152 17.68 15.31 -5.05
CA LEU A 152 18.15 16.32 -6.00
C LEU A 152 18.30 17.69 -5.32
N TYR A 153 17.31 18.11 -4.52
CA TYR A 153 17.39 19.32 -3.70
C TYR A 153 18.59 19.33 -2.74
N ALA A 154 18.79 18.21 -2.00
CA ALA A 154 19.89 18.10 -1.05
C ALA A 154 21.27 18.14 -1.75
N ASN A 155 21.38 17.57 -2.94
CA ASN A 155 22.59 17.62 -3.74
C ASN A 155 22.91 19.03 -4.22
N GLU A 156 21.92 19.81 -4.69
CA GLU A 156 22.11 21.18 -5.13
C GLU A 156 22.46 22.09 -3.94
N SER A 157 21.82 21.87 -2.78
CA SER A 157 22.16 22.56 -1.53
C SER A 157 23.61 22.24 -1.09
N LEU A 158 24.05 20.97 -1.17
CA LEU A 158 25.43 20.58 -0.86
C LEU A 158 26.43 21.26 -1.80
N LYS A 159 26.14 21.29 -3.10
CA LYS A 159 27.00 21.96 -4.09
C LYS A 159 27.17 23.44 -3.77
N THR A 160 26.07 24.11 -3.43
CA THR A 160 26.07 25.52 -3.00
C THR A 160 26.89 25.73 -1.72
N ASN A 161 26.72 24.89 -0.70
CA ASN A 161 27.48 24.98 0.53
C ASN A 161 29.00 24.75 0.31
N ARG A 162 29.38 23.81 -0.55
CA ARG A 162 30.80 23.58 -0.90
C ARG A 162 31.40 24.78 -1.61
N GLN A 163 30.69 25.40 -2.55
CA GLN A 163 31.15 26.61 -3.22
C GLN A 163 31.28 27.78 -2.25
N THR A 164 30.35 27.89 -1.28
CA THR A 164 30.45 28.90 -0.21
C THR A 164 31.65 28.68 0.68
N LEU A 165 31.93 27.43 1.06
CA LEU A 165 33.12 27.08 1.87
C LEU A 165 34.44 27.42 1.14
N GLU A 166 34.53 27.13 -0.16
CA GLU A 166 35.69 27.50 -0.99
C GLU A 166 35.91 29.02 -0.99
N THR A 167 34.84 29.80 -1.17
CA THR A 167 34.89 31.25 -1.09
C THR A 167 35.33 31.73 0.30
N SER A 168 34.82 31.16 1.38
CA SER A 168 35.25 31.50 2.74
C SER A 168 36.66 31.14 3.06
N ALA A 169 37.18 30.02 2.51
CA ALA A 169 38.57 29.63 2.66
C ALA A 169 39.51 30.66 2.01
N ALA A 170 39.14 31.14 0.82
CA ALA A 170 39.90 32.21 0.14
C ALA A 170 39.86 33.54 0.94
N GLN A 171 38.69 33.91 1.50
CA GLN A 171 38.55 35.09 2.35
C GLN A 171 39.38 34.99 3.64
N LEU A 172 39.37 33.81 4.29
CA LEU A 172 40.19 33.55 5.49
C LEU A 172 41.68 33.66 5.20
N ALA A 173 42.16 33.07 4.11
CA ALA A 173 43.55 33.17 3.70
C ALA A 173 43.99 34.64 3.48
N ARG A 174 43.15 35.41 2.76
CA ARG A 174 43.40 36.85 2.53
C ARG A 174 43.35 37.65 3.83
N SER A 175 42.38 37.41 4.71
CA SER A 175 42.29 38.15 5.98
C SER A 175 43.50 37.89 6.89
N LYS A 176 44.09 36.69 6.82
CA LYS A 176 45.33 36.37 7.53
C LYS A 176 46.50 37.22 7.06
N GLU A 177 46.63 37.45 5.75
CA GLU A 177 47.66 38.33 5.18
C GLU A 177 47.43 39.80 5.58
N LEU A 178 46.18 40.27 5.54
CA LEU A 178 45.81 41.62 5.96
C LEU A 178 46.07 41.86 7.46
N LEU A 179 45.80 40.86 8.32
CA LEU A 179 46.15 40.95 9.74
C LEU A 179 47.66 41.03 9.94
N ALA A 180 48.43 40.21 9.25
CA ALA A 180 49.89 40.24 9.31
C ALA A 180 50.48 41.59 8.84
N ALA A 181 49.80 42.25 7.88
CA ALA A 181 50.16 43.60 7.42
C ALA A 181 49.63 44.73 8.33
N GLY A 182 48.87 44.39 9.40
CA GLY A 182 48.24 45.39 10.27
C GLY A 182 47.06 46.16 9.65
N SER A 183 46.52 45.69 8.55
CA SER A 183 45.46 46.34 7.77
C SER A 183 44.06 46.08 8.27
N ILE A 184 43.85 45.00 9.08
CA ILE A 184 42.61 44.68 9.75
C ILE A 184 42.81 44.37 11.23
N ALA A 185 41.78 44.51 12.05
CA ALA A 185 41.82 44.17 13.48
C ALA A 185 41.78 42.63 13.70
N ALA A 186 42.33 42.18 14.82
CA ALA A 186 42.25 40.76 15.22
C ALA A 186 40.80 40.28 15.40
N SER A 187 39.89 41.18 15.78
CA SER A 187 38.45 40.92 15.85
C SER A 187 37.84 40.60 14.47
N ASP A 188 38.24 41.30 13.43
CA ASP A 188 37.76 41.09 12.07
C ASP A 188 38.24 39.74 11.51
N TYR A 189 39.51 39.41 11.76
CA TYR A 189 40.04 38.09 11.42
C TYR A 189 39.27 36.97 12.14
N ALA A 190 39.03 37.13 13.45
CA ALA A 190 38.28 36.12 14.24
C ALA A 190 36.85 35.93 13.74
N GLN A 191 36.17 36.98 13.26
CA GLN A 191 34.83 36.87 12.65
C GLN A 191 34.85 36.09 11.34
N ILE A 192 35.85 36.32 10.47
CA ILE A 192 36.01 35.59 9.20
C ILE A 192 36.34 34.11 9.48
N GLU A 193 37.20 33.82 10.46
CA GLU A 193 37.53 32.46 10.90
C GLU A 193 36.32 31.72 11.46
N ALA A 194 35.47 32.40 12.26
CA ALA A 194 34.21 31.86 12.75
C ALA A 194 33.24 31.56 11.60
N GLN A 195 33.15 32.45 10.59
CA GLN A 195 32.32 32.22 9.40
C GLN A 195 32.84 31.01 8.58
N TYR A 196 34.13 30.87 8.37
CA TYR A 196 34.67 29.69 7.71
C TYR A 196 34.31 28.39 8.44
N SER A 197 34.43 28.38 9.77
CA SER A 197 34.08 27.23 10.59
C SER A 197 32.56 26.90 10.49
N ASN A 198 31.73 27.93 10.45
CA ASN A 198 30.29 27.77 10.21
C ASN A 198 29.99 27.18 8.82
N ASP A 199 30.63 27.66 7.79
CA ASP A 199 30.45 27.14 6.42
C ASP A 199 30.93 25.68 6.30
N GLN A 200 32.02 25.31 7.01
CA GLN A 200 32.46 23.92 7.12
C GLN A 200 31.43 23.02 7.82
N TYR A 201 30.83 23.51 8.91
CA TYR A 201 29.73 22.83 9.58
C TYR A 201 28.52 22.63 8.65
N ASN A 202 28.14 23.66 7.87
CA ASN A 202 27.02 23.60 6.93
C ASN A 202 27.26 22.57 5.80
N VAL A 203 28.48 22.43 5.31
CA VAL A 203 28.87 21.38 4.35
C VAL A 203 28.64 20.00 4.96
N THR A 204 29.14 19.77 6.18
CA THR A 204 28.98 18.48 6.88
C THR A 204 27.48 18.15 7.08
N MET A 205 26.68 19.14 7.47
CA MET A 205 25.22 18.95 7.63
C MET A 205 24.52 18.63 6.30
N ALA A 206 24.91 19.29 5.21
CA ALA A 206 24.34 19.02 3.88
C ALA A 206 24.75 17.61 3.36
N GLU A 207 25.97 17.16 3.60
CA GLU A 207 26.44 15.81 3.28
C GLU A 207 25.64 14.74 4.03
N ASN A 208 25.42 14.96 5.33
CA ASN A 208 24.58 14.08 6.14
C ASN A 208 23.13 14.04 5.63
N THR A 209 22.55 15.20 5.30
CA THR A 209 21.20 15.30 4.76
C THR A 209 21.05 14.54 3.44
N LEU A 210 22.00 14.71 2.52
CA LEU A 210 22.01 13.97 1.25
C LEU A 210 22.10 12.44 1.50
N THR A 211 22.94 12.02 2.42
CA THR A 211 23.08 10.61 2.78
C THR A 211 21.82 10.03 3.39
N LEU A 212 21.14 10.75 4.29
CA LEU A 212 19.89 10.34 4.88
C LEU A 212 18.75 10.25 3.84
N ASN A 213 18.66 11.21 2.93
CA ASN A 213 17.65 11.17 1.87
C ASN A 213 17.90 9.99 0.91
N LYS A 214 19.15 9.68 0.57
CA LYS A 214 19.48 8.47 -0.20
C LYS A 214 19.11 7.20 0.55
N LEU A 215 19.31 7.14 1.86
CA LEU A 215 18.91 6.01 2.70
C LEU A 215 17.37 5.86 2.70
N GLN A 216 16.63 6.95 2.81
CA GLN A 216 15.16 6.92 2.76
C GLN A 216 14.65 6.36 1.42
N LEU A 217 15.19 6.82 0.30
CA LEU A 217 14.82 6.27 -1.02
C LEU A 217 15.21 4.79 -1.13
N LYS A 218 16.41 4.42 -0.65
CA LYS A 218 16.86 3.02 -0.62
C LYS A 218 15.88 2.12 0.15
N GLN A 219 15.31 2.60 1.27
CA GLN A 219 14.29 1.88 2.04
C GLN A 219 12.97 1.76 1.28
N LEU A 220 12.51 2.81 0.58
CA LEU A 220 11.30 2.73 -0.26
C LEU A 220 11.44 1.71 -1.40
N LEU A 221 12.68 1.54 -1.89
CA LEU A 221 13.01 0.54 -2.91
C LEU A 221 13.21 -0.87 -2.34
N GLU A 222 13.17 -1.06 -1.02
CA GLU A 222 13.44 -2.35 -0.34
C GLU A 222 14.80 -2.96 -0.74
N LEU A 223 15.81 -2.13 -0.98
CA LEU A 223 17.17 -2.58 -1.28
C LEU A 223 17.89 -3.06 -0.02
N GLU A 224 18.69 -4.11 -0.15
CA GLU A 224 19.48 -4.63 0.96
C GLU A 224 20.47 -3.58 1.50
N PRO A 225 20.77 -3.56 2.81
CA PRO A 225 21.70 -2.63 3.41
C PRO A 225 23.08 -2.62 2.75
N THR A 226 23.53 -3.77 2.25
CA THR A 226 24.82 -3.98 1.60
C THR A 226 24.85 -3.59 0.12
N ASP A 227 23.70 -3.35 -0.51
CA ASP A 227 23.66 -2.98 -1.92
C ASP A 227 24.19 -1.55 -2.11
N SER A 228 25.07 -1.40 -3.09
CA SER A 228 25.50 -0.07 -3.54
C SER A 228 24.34 0.64 -4.23
N PHE A 229 24.05 1.86 -3.81
CA PHE A 229 22.96 2.65 -4.35
C PHE A 229 23.44 4.09 -4.60
N ASP A 230 23.24 4.57 -5.79
CA ASP A 230 23.43 5.97 -6.14
C ASP A 230 22.37 6.43 -7.14
N VAL A 231 22.09 7.73 -7.15
CA VAL A 231 21.03 8.35 -7.92
C VAL A 231 21.63 9.14 -9.09
N TYR A 232 20.96 9.09 -10.24
CA TYR A 232 21.29 9.97 -11.35
C TYR A 232 20.82 11.41 -11.05
N PHE A 233 21.67 12.40 -11.31
CA PHE A 233 21.39 13.82 -11.10
C PHE A 233 21.16 14.52 -12.46
N PRO A 234 19.92 14.64 -12.94
CA PRO A 234 19.64 15.34 -14.18
C PRO A 234 19.84 16.87 -14.01
N GLU A 235 20.19 17.53 -15.10
CA GLU A 235 20.15 18.99 -15.15
C GLU A 235 18.71 19.44 -15.34
N LEU A 236 18.17 20.17 -14.36
CA LEU A 236 16.81 20.69 -14.38
C LEU A 236 16.79 22.12 -14.90
N GLU A 237 16.20 22.30 -16.07
CA GLU A 237 16.06 23.63 -16.69
C GLU A 237 14.96 24.47 -16.01
N ASP A 238 15.14 25.78 -15.96
CA ASP A 238 14.17 26.73 -15.41
C ASP A 238 12.86 26.76 -16.19
N THR A 239 12.89 26.38 -17.47
CA THR A 239 11.72 26.22 -18.33
C THR A 239 10.73 25.19 -17.79
N GLN A 240 11.21 24.13 -17.13
CA GLN A 240 10.38 23.10 -16.50
C GLN A 240 9.64 23.63 -15.27
N VAL A 241 10.26 24.57 -14.53
CA VAL A 241 9.69 25.18 -13.33
C VAL A 241 8.51 26.08 -13.67
N LEU A 242 8.62 26.84 -14.77
CA LEU A 242 7.63 27.88 -15.19
C LEU A 242 6.57 27.34 -16.17
N THR A 243 6.50 26.02 -16.36
CA THR A 243 5.42 25.43 -17.17
C THR A 243 4.07 25.79 -16.57
N PRO A 244 3.11 26.35 -17.34
CA PRO A 244 1.82 26.76 -16.80
C PRO A 244 1.07 25.59 -16.14
N ALA A 245 0.47 25.82 -14.98
CA ALA A 245 -0.40 24.84 -14.33
C ALA A 245 -1.59 24.51 -15.24
N PRO A 246 -1.95 23.23 -15.41
CA PRO A 246 -3.17 22.84 -16.13
C PRO A 246 -4.42 23.33 -15.39
N SER A 247 -5.56 23.40 -16.11
CA SER A 247 -6.82 23.81 -15.51
C SER A 247 -7.23 22.89 -14.35
N LEU A 248 -7.54 23.47 -13.19
CA LEU A 248 -8.00 22.74 -12.00
C LEU A 248 -9.18 21.81 -12.33
N LEU A 249 -10.18 22.32 -13.07
CA LEU A 249 -11.38 21.54 -13.41
C LEU A 249 -11.07 20.38 -14.35
N GLU A 250 -10.19 20.59 -15.33
CA GLU A 250 -9.73 19.54 -16.25
C GLU A 250 -9.04 18.41 -15.49
N VAL A 251 -8.08 18.74 -14.59
CA VAL A 251 -7.37 17.75 -13.76
C VAL A 251 -8.34 16.95 -12.93
N TYR A 252 -9.28 17.63 -12.27
CA TYR A 252 -10.27 16.97 -11.43
C TYR A 252 -11.20 16.04 -12.21
N GLN A 253 -11.67 16.44 -13.39
CA GLN A 253 -12.52 15.58 -14.23
C GLN A 253 -11.78 14.31 -14.65
N ILE A 254 -10.53 14.43 -15.10
CA ILE A 254 -9.71 13.27 -15.45
C ILE A 254 -9.47 12.38 -14.22
N ALA A 255 -9.13 12.98 -13.08
CA ALA A 255 -8.90 12.24 -11.85
C ALA A 255 -10.15 11.47 -11.38
N LEU A 256 -11.36 12.03 -11.48
CA LEU A 256 -12.62 11.33 -11.18
C LEU A 256 -12.82 10.07 -12.02
N GLU A 257 -12.34 10.08 -13.25
CA GLU A 257 -12.50 8.94 -14.18
C GLU A 257 -11.38 7.92 -14.07
N THR A 258 -10.17 8.35 -13.71
CA THR A 258 -8.96 7.51 -13.79
C THR A 258 -8.46 7.01 -12.45
N MET A 259 -8.67 7.77 -11.36
CA MET A 259 -8.08 7.42 -10.08
C MET A 259 -8.72 6.17 -9.46
N PRO A 260 -7.91 5.21 -8.98
CA PRO A 260 -8.37 3.92 -8.48
C PRO A 260 -9.22 4.04 -7.23
N GLU A 261 -9.03 5.05 -6.37
CA GLU A 261 -9.84 5.30 -5.18
C GLU A 261 -11.30 5.58 -5.53
N MET A 262 -11.58 6.27 -6.64
CA MET A 262 -12.95 6.51 -7.11
C MET A 262 -13.60 5.23 -7.63
N LYS A 263 -12.84 4.41 -8.39
CA LYS A 263 -13.34 3.11 -8.87
C LYS A 263 -13.61 2.16 -7.73
N ASN A 264 -12.72 2.12 -6.75
CA ASN A 264 -12.88 1.30 -5.54
C ASN A 264 -14.13 1.70 -4.75
N SER A 265 -14.35 3.00 -4.49
CA SER A 265 -15.52 3.48 -3.75
C SER A 265 -16.84 3.19 -4.47
N GLN A 266 -16.89 3.31 -5.80
CA GLN A 266 -18.05 2.93 -6.60
C GLN A 266 -18.37 1.43 -6.51
N LEU A 267 -17.35 0.57 -6.56
CA LEU A 267 -17.50 -0.87 -6.39
C LEU A 267 -17.97 -1.25 -4.99
N ASN A 268 -17.55 -0.54 -3.96
CA ASN A 268 -18.02 -0.73 -2.60
C ASN A 268 -19.53 -0.41 -2.47
N VAL A 269 -20.03 0.62 -3.15
CA VAL A 269 -21.46 0.92 -3.23
C VAL A 269 -22.22 -0.19 -3.95
N GLU A 270 -21.70 -0.69 -5.10
CA GLU A 270 -22.32 -1.82 -5.83
C GLU A 270 -22.36 -3.08 -4.97
N SER A 271 -21.30 -3.39 -4.22
CA SER A 271 -21.21 -4.51 -3.29
C SER A 271 -22.26 -4.40 -2.18
N ALA A 272 -22.41 -3.22 -1.57
CA ALA A 272 -23.42 -2.96 -0.54
C ALA A 272 -24.85 -3.11 -1.07
N GLN A 273 -25.14 -2.68 -2.30
CA GLN A 273 -26.43 -2.87 -2.96
C GLN A 273 -26.74 -4.36 -3.23
N LEU A 274 -25.71 -5.16 -3.52
CA LEU A 274 -25.88 -6.61 -3.64
C LEU A 274 -26.15 -7.26 -2.29
N GLU A 275 -25.54 -6.81 -1.21
CA GLU A 275 -25.80 -7.28 0.15
C GLU A 275 -27.27 -7.03 0.55
N GLU A 276 -27.85 -5.88 0.19
CA GLU A 276 -29.29 -5.65 0.38
C GLU A 276 -30.15 -6.69 -0.34
N LYS A 277 -29.78 -7.03 -1.59
CA LYS A 277 -30.53 -8.05 -2.37
C LYS A 277 -30.31 -9.47 -1.83
N ILE A 278 -29.14 -9.76 -1.25
CA ILE A 278 -28.83 -11.02 -0.58
C ILE A 278 -29.67 -11.14 0.68
N ALA A 279 -29.71 -10.13 1.53
CA ALA A 279 -30.51 -10.09 2.73
C ALA A 279 -32.04 -10.23 2.42
N ALA A 280 -32.50 -9.60 1.34
CA ALA A 280 -33.89 -9.74 0.88
C ALA A 280 -34.18 -11.16 0.39
N GLY A 281 -33.21 -11.91 -0.09
CA GLY A 281 -33.34 -13.31 -0.52
C GLY A 281 -33.77 -14.26 0.59
N ASP A 282 -33.55 -13.91 1.86
CA ASP A 282 -33.98 -14.69 3.02
C ASP A 282 -35.49 -14.72 3.21
N ARG A 283 -36.24 -13.93 2.44
CA ARG A 283 -37.73 -13.99 2.37
C ARG A 283 -38.25 -15.10 1.44
N LEU A 284 -37.38 -15.59 0.56
CA LEU A 284 -37.72 -16.55 -0.47
C LEU A 284 -37.47 -17.99 0.01
N PRO A 285 -38.13 -18.99 -0.59
CA PRO A 285 -37.88 -20.40 -0.27
C PRO A 285 -36.40 -20.78 -0.52
N SER A 286 -35.94 -21.80 0.20
CA SER A 286 -34.70 -22.51 -0.12
C SER A 286 -35.02 -23.97 -0.46
N ILE A 287 -34.29 -24.50 -1.44
CA ILE A 287 -34.40 -25.88 -1.94
C ILE A 287 -33.03 -26.50 -1.91
N SER A 288 -32.86 -27.62 -1.19
CA SER A 288 -31.62 -28.39 -1.15
C SER A 288 -31.87 -29.85 -1.46
N LEU A 289 -30.94 -30.48 -2.14
CA LEU A 289 -30.83 -31.90 -2.36
C LEU A 289 -29.83 -32.47 -1.36
N ASN A 290 -30.25 -33.51 -0.63
CA ASN A 290 -29.40 -34.22 0.29
C ASN A 290 -29.37 -35.71 -0.10
N ALA A 291 -28.20 -36.32 -0.05
CA ALA A 291 -28.05 -37.77 -0.25
C ALA A 291 -27.14 -38.29 0.85
N SER A 292 -27.49 -39.46 1.38
CA SER A 292 -26.62 -40.11 2.37
C SER A 292 -26.57 -41.62 2.16
N VAL A 293 -25.42 -42.19 2.40
CA VAL A 293 -25.20 -43.63 2.48
C VAL A 293 -24.54 -43.91 3.82
N GLY A 294 -25.18 -44.76 4.62
CA GLY A 294 -24.69 -45.02 5.97
C GLY A 294 -24.83 -46.48 6.38
N THR A 295 -24.03 -46.88 7.34
CA THR A 295 -24.12 -48.17 8.02
C THR A 295 -23.62 -48.03 9.45
N ASN A 296 -24.01 -49.01 10.29
CA ASN A 296 -23.55 -49.01 11.67
C ASN A 296 -23.34 -50.43 12.19
N HIS A 297 -22.61 -50.54 13.27
CA HIS A 297 -22.42 -51.79 14.01
C HIS A 297 -22.63 -51.56 15.51
N ASP A 298 -22.96 -52.67 16.19
CA ASP A 298 -23.19 -52.70 17.62
C ASP A 298 -22.64 -54.03 18.18
N SER A 299 -21.89 -53.97 19.26
CA SER A 299 -21.26 -55.14 19.91
C SER A 299 -22.32 -56.02 20.63
N GLU A 300 -23.54 -55.54 20.88
CA GLU A 300 -24.60 -56.31 21.45
C GLU A 300 -25.29 -57.27 20.44
N SER A 301 -24.96 -57.14 19.16
CA SER A 301 -25.49 -57.97 18.09
C SER A 301 -24.74 -59.25 17.95
N ASP A 302 -25.41 -60.37 17.91
CA ASP A 302 -24.80 -61.69 17.67
C ASP A 302 -24.22 -61.86 16.22
N ARG A 303 -24.45 -60.87 15.35
CA ARG A 303 -23.95 -60.91 13.97
C ARG A 303 -22.50 -60.41 13.89
N SER A 304 -21.73 -61.07 13.02
CA SER A 304 -20.36 -60.55 12.77
C SER A 304 -20.38 -59.12 12.23
N PHE A 305 -19.32 -58.38 12.50
CA PHE A 305 -19.15 -56.99 12.08
C PHE A 305 -19.45 -56.78 10.59
N SER A 306 -18.91 -57.61 9.70
CA SER A 306 -19.17 -57.53 8.25
C SER A 306 -20.63 -57.74 7.88
N LYS A 307 -21.33 -58.69 8.54
CA LYS A 307 -22.75 -58.90 8.33
C LYS A 307 -23.60 -57.74 8.84
N GLN A 308 -23.19 -57.09 9.94
CA GLN A 308 -23.93 -55.95 10.45
C GLN A 308 -23.78 -54.78 9.47
N LEU A 309 -22.57 -54.47 8.99
CA LEU A 309 -22.34 -53.37 8.04
C LEU A 309 -23.16 -53.54 6.76
N ASN A 310 -23.19 -54.78 6.22
CA ASN A 310 -23.96 -55.08 5.00
C ASN A 310 -25.49 -55.01 5.22
N ASN A 311 -25.96 -55.58 6.34
CA ASN A 311 -27.43 -55.66 6.62
C ASN A 311 -28.03 -54.33 7.12
N ARG A 312 -27.20 -53.43 7.59
CA ARG A 312 -27.61 -52.09 8.10
C ARG A 312 -27.25 -50.98 7.14
N LEU A 313 -26.83 -51.33 5.92
CA LEU A 313 -26.62 -50.33 4.88
C LEU A 313 -27.96 -49.64 4.61
N ASN A 314 -27.94 -48.29 4.68
CA ASN A 314 -29.09 -47.48 4.37
C ASN A 314 -28.69 -46.38 3.40
N GLU A 315 -29.55 -46.10 2.47
CA GLU A 315 -29.38 -45.09 1.44
C GLU A 315 -30.58 -44.14 1.51
N ASN A 316 -30.30 -42.85 1.50
CA ASN A 316 -31.36 -41.83 1.55
C ASN A 316 -31.05 -40.76 0.50
N VAL A 317 -32.04 -40.39 -0.29
CA VAL A 317 -31.99 -39.23 -1.18
C VAL A 317 -33.30 -38.44 -0.95
N GLY A 318 -33.11 -37.14 -0.66
CA GLY A 318 -34.28 -36.31 -0.33
C GLY A 318 -34.10 -34.86 -0.81
N ILE A 319 -35.21 -34.24 -1.14
CA ILE A 319 -35.26 -32.78 -1.41
C ILE A 319 -35.90 -32.14 -0.18
N ASN A 320 -35.21 -31.13 0.36
CA ASN A 320 -35.70 -30.31 1.45
C ASN A 320 -36.11 -28.93 0.92
N ILE A 321 -37.39 -28.55 1.14
CA ILE A 321 -37.90 -27.23 0.80
C ILE A 321 -38.22 -26.51 2.11
N SER A 322 -37.59 -25.36 2.34
CA SER A 322 -37.82 -24.53 3.52
C SER A 322 -38.38 -23.16 3.11
N ILE A 323 -39.55 -22.82 3.60
CA ILE A 323 -40.24 -21.55 3.34
C ILE A 323 -40.38 -20.79 4.66
N PRO A 324 -39.67 -19.65 4.80
CA PRO A 324 -39.76 -18.86 6.04
C PRO A 324 -41.09 -18.09 6.11
N ILE A 325 -41.99 -18.50 7.00
CA ILE A 325 -43.28 -17.83 7.21
C ILE A 325 -43.12 -16.65 8.18
N SER A 326 -42.43 -16.87 9.28
CA SER A 326 -42.14 -15.82 10.27
C SER A 326 -40.80 -16.08 10.95
N LYS A 327 -39.94 -15.06 11.02
CA LYS A 327 -38.65 -15.10 11.72
C LYS A 327 -38.49 -13.91 12.67
N ASN A 328 -39.50 -13.58 13.45
CA ASN A 328 -39.48 -12.58 14.53
C ASN A 328 -38.73 -11.29 14.14
N ARG A 329 -39.09 -10.68 13.00
CA ARG A 329 -38.45 -9.47 12.42
C ARG A 329 -37.02 -9.65 11.94
N GLN A 330 -36.32 -10.77 12.15
CA GLN A 330 -34.89 -10.94 11.80
C GLN A 330 -34.58 -10.55 10.35
N ILE A 331 -35.37 -11.06 9.38
CA ILE A 331 -35.17 -10.76 7.95
C ILE A 331 -35.42 -9.28 7.66
N LYS A 332 -36.50 -8.70 8.26
CA LYS A 332 -36.78 -7.27 8.07
C LYS A 332 -35.66 -6.41 8.57
N SER A 333 -35.13 -6.70 9.76
CA SER A 333 -34.03 -5.99 10.35
C SER A 333 -32.70 -6.16 9.57
N ALA A 334 -32.45 -7.35 9.00
CA ALA A 334 -31.27 -7.60 8.15
C ALA A 334 -31.35 -6.73 6.88
N VAL A 335 -32.49 -6.66 6.22
CA VAL A 335 -32.66 -5.80 5.04
C VAL A 335 -32.56 -4.32 5.40
N GLU A 336 -33.14 -3.88 6.53
CA GLU A 336 -33.00 -2.49 7.00
C GLU A 336 -31.54 -2.13 7.28
N LYS A 337 -30.77 -3.02 7.95
CA LYS A 337 -29.34 -2.84 8.19
C LYS A 337 -28.54 -2.76 6.88
N ALA A 338 -28.82 -3.66 5.93
CA ALA A 338 -28.14 -3.65 4.63
C ALA A 338 -28.41 -2.34 3.85
N LYS A 339 -29.65 -1.78 3.93
CA LYS A 339 -29.96 -0.46 3.36
C LYS A 339 -29.14 0.66 3.99
N LEU A 340 -29.03 0.66 5.32
CA LEU A 340 -28.21 1.64 6.02
C LEU A 340 -26.72 1.50 5.63
N GLN A 341 -26.25 0.27 5.45
CA GLN A 341 -24.89 0.00 4.96
C GLN A 341 -24.67 0.55 3.54
N THR A 342 -25.67 0.41 2.65
CA THR A 342 -25.62 1.02 1.31
C THR A 342 -25.55 2.55 1.38
N GLU A 343 -26.31 3.16 2.30
CA GLU A 343 -26.24 4.61 2.50
C GLU A 343 -24.90 5.05 3.06
N THR A 344 -24.33 4.31 4.01
CA THR A 344 -22.96 4.54 4.51
C THR A 344 -21.95 4.48 3.36
N ALA A 345 -22.00 3.46 2.50
CA ALA A 345 -21.10 3.34 1.36
C ALA A 345 -21.21 4.52 0.36
N ARG A 346 -22.45 5.05 0.16
CA ARG A 346 -22.65 6.25 -0.67
C ARG A 346 -22.05 7.51 -0.03
N LEU A 347 -22.16 7.66 1.28
CA LEU A 347 -21.56 8.77 1.99
C LEU A 347 -20.01 8.69 1.94
N GLU A 348 -19.47 7.48 2.01
CA GLU A 348 -18.02 7.23 1.85
C GLU A 348 -17.56 7.56 0.42
N GLU A 349 -18.34 7.20 -0.62
CA GLU A 349 -18.06 7.61 -2.02
C GLU A 349 -18.05 9.14 -2.16
N LEU A 350 -19.03 9.83 -1.57
CA LEU A 350 -19.08 11.29 -1.57
C LEU A 350 -17.88 11.90 -0.83
N ASN A 351 -17.44 11.28 0.27
CA ASN A 351 -16.25 11.72 1.00
C ASN A 351 -14.99 11.52 0.16
N THR A 352 -14.82 10.36 -0.48
CA THR A 352 -13.69 10.09 -1.40
C THR A 352 -13.63 11.13 -2.52
N ARG A 353 -14.77 11.49 -3.09
CA ARG A 353 -14.87 12.55 -4.11
C ARG A 353 -14.43 13.92 -3.59
N LYS A 354 -14.79 14.25 -2.36
CA LYS A 354 -14.38 15.51 -1.71
C LYS A 354 -12.90 15.55 -1.39
N GLU A 355 -12.35 14.43 -0.89
CA GLU A 355 -10.91 14.32 -0.62
C GLU A 355 -10.09 14.42 -1.93
N LEU A 356 -10.55 13.79 -3.01
CA LEU A 356 -9.93 13.92 -4.32
C LEU A 356 -9.94 15.37 -4.82
N TRP A 357 -11.10 16.08 -4.70
CA TRP A 357 -11.18 17.50 -5.03
C TRP A 357 -10.16 18.31 -4.23
N LYS A 358 -10.15 18.13 -2.90
CA LYS A 358 -9.23 18.82 -1.99
C LYS A 358 -7.77 18.57 -2.37
N THR A 359 -7.40 17.32 -2.69
CA THR A 359 -6.05 16.98 -3.08
C THR A 359 -5.64 17.69 -4.37
N VAL A 360 -6.47 17.63 -5.41
CA VAL A 360 -6.20 18.28 -6.70
C VAL A 360 -6.15 19.81 -6.54
N GLU A 361 -7.07 20.40 -5.78
CA GLU A 361 -7.10 21.86 -5.51
C GLU A 361 -5.84 22.29 -4.74
N THR A 362 -5.44 21.52 -3.72
CA THR A 362 -4.23 21.80 -2.94
C THR A 362 -2.98 21.72 -3.83
N LEU A 363 -2.85 20.69 -4.65
CA LEU A 363 -1.72 20.56 -5.58
C LEU A 363 -1.70 21.69 -6.61
N HIS A 364 -2.84 22.05 -7.18
CA HIS A 364 -2.95 23.17 -8.11
C HIS A 364 -2.51 24.49 -7.46
N GLN A 365 -2.96 24.76 -6.24
CA GLN A 365 -2.56 25.94 -5.48
C GLN A 365 -1.06 25.92 -5.12
N ASN A 366 -0.53 24.74 -4.80
CA ASN A 366 0.91 24.57 -4.53
C ASN A 366 1.75 24.90 -5.77
N VAL A 367 1.34 24.48 -6.98
CA VAL A 367 2.03 24.84 -8.23
C VAL A 367 2.09 26.35 -8.39
N ILE A 368 0.96 27.05 -8.30
CA ILE A 368 0.89 28.51 -8.48
C ILE A 368 1.75 29.23 -7.43
N SER A 369 1.65 28.82 -6.18
CA SER A 369 2.41 29.41 -5.06
C SER A 369 3.91 29.17 -5.23
N ALA A 370 4.34 27.94 -5.54
CA ALA A 370 5.74 27.60 -5.68
C ALA A 370 6.38 28.29 -6.88
N GLN A 371 5.69 28.38 -8.03
CA GLN A 371 6.15 29.16 -9.19
C GLN A 371 6.30 30.64 -8.88
N SER A 372 5.33 31.24 -8.17
CA SER A 372 5.39 32.63 -7.75
C SER A 372 6.57 32.89 -6.80
N ARG A 373 6.81 31.97 -5.84
CA ARG A 373 7.96 32.03 -4.95
C ARG A 373 9.28 31.89 -5.70
N TYR A 374 9.34 31.00 -6.68
CA TYR A 374 10.53 30.82 -7.51
C TYR A 374 10.91 32.09 -8.28
N VAL A 375 9.92 32.75 -8.92
CA VAL A 375 10.16 34.02 -9.62
C VAL A 375 10.63 35.11 -8.66
N ALA A 376 10.01 35.26 -7.48
CA ALA A 376 10.41 36.22 -6.47
C ALA A 376 11.81 35.94 -5.92
N ALA A 377 12.11 34.68 -5.60
CA ALA A 377 13.42 34.25 -5.12
C ALA A 377 14.51 34.46 -6.17
N THR A 378 14.24 34.21 -7.45
CA THR A 378 15.18 34.48 -8.56
C THR A 378 15.54 35.97 -8.65
N ASN A 379 14.57 36.86 -8.50
CA ASN A 379 14.82 38.30 -8.44
C ASN A 379 15.59 38.69 -7.18
N SER A 380 15.27 38.07 -6.03
CA SER A 380 16.02 38.27 -4.78
C SER A 380 17.48 37.86 -4.90
N VAL A 381 17.76 36.67 -5.47
CA VAL A 381 19.14 36.21 -5.73
C VAL A 381 19.88 37.20 -6.61
N LYS A 382 19.26 37.67 -7.71
CA LYS A 382 19.89 38.64 -8.61
C LYS A 382 20.30 39.91 -7.86
N SER A 383 19.43 40.48 -7.02
CA SER A 383 19.67 41.70 -6.25
C SER A 383 20.71 41.46 -5.16
N ALA A 384 20.58 40.36 -4.41
CA ALA A 384 21.50 40.00 -3.32
C ALA A 384 22.94 39.72 -3.87
N THR A 385 23.04 39.06 -5.05
CA THR A 385 24.35 38.86 -5.72
C THR A 385 25.02 40.17 -6.06
N MET A 386 24.26 41.14 -6.61
CA MET A 386 24.82 42.46 -6.93
C MET A 386 25.26 43.20 -5.68
N SER A 387 24.46 43.17 -4.60
CA SER A 387 24.84 43.79 -3.32
C SER A 387 26.06 43.17 -2.71
N TYR A 388 26.09 41.85 -2.60
CA TYR A 388 27.25 41.11 -2.05
C TYR A 388 28.53 41.40 -2.83
N ASN A 389 28.50 41.35 -4.17
CA ASN A 389 29.66 41.62 -5.01
C ASN A 389 30.19 43.04 -4.85
N LEU A 390 29.28 44.02 -4.72
CA LEU A 390 29.65 45.42 -4.49
C LEU A 390 30.31 45.59 -3.11
N VAL A 391 29.68 45.07 -2.05
CA VAL A 391 30.18 45.15 -0.68
C VAL A 391 31.51 44.39 -0.55
N GLN A 392 31.67 43.25 -1.22
CA GLN A 392 32.92 42.50 -1.30
C GLN A 392 34.05 43.38 -1.89
N ALA A 393 33.78 44.05 -3.04
CA ALA A 393 34.77 44.93 -3.66
C ALA A 393 35.12 46.15 -2.76
N GLN A 394 34.14 46.71 -2.04
CA GLN A 394 34.34 47.79 -1.07
C GLN A 394 35.14 47.32 0.16
N PHE A 395 34.87 46.14 0.66
CA PHE A 395 35.66 45.53 1.75
C PHE A 395 37.10 45.32 1.35
N ASP A 396 37.33 44.84 0.13
CA ASP A 396 38.68 44.63 -0.43
C ASP A 396 39.52 45.92 -0.51
N THR A 397 38.87 47.09 -0.61
CA THR A 397 39.50 48.41 -0.62
C THR A 397 39.48 49.11 0.75
N GLY A 398 38.94 48.46 1.80
CA GLY A 398 38.90 49.00 3.16
C GLY A 398 37.77 50.03 3.38
N MET A 399 36.83 50.17 2.43
CA MET A 399 35.70 51.11 2.54
C MET A 399 34.50 50.50 3.35
N LYS A 400 34.44 49.18 3.50
CA LYS A 400 33.44 48.49 4.29
C LYS A 400 34.11 47.59 5.32
N ASN A 401 33.38 47.32 6.43
CA ASN A 401 33.87 46.45 7.50
C ASN A 401 33.42 45.00 7.33
N THR A 402 33.97 44.12 8.15
CA THR A 402 33.69 42.67 8.13
C THR A 402 32.24 42.36 8.41
N VAL A 403 31.57 43.09 9.30
CA VAL A 403 30.15 42.87 9.65
C VAL A 403 29.23 43.12 8.44
N GLU A 404 29.47 44.22 7.71
CA GLU A 404 28.71 44.52 6.49
C GLU A 404 28.89 43.47 5.43
N LEU A 405 30.14 42.99 5.21
CA LEU A 405 30.44 41.91 4.27
C LEU A 405 29.71 40.61 4.63
N LEU A 406 29.79 40.18 5.89
CA LEU A 406 29.13 38.95 6.35
C LEU A 406 27.61 39.06 6.32
N THR A 407 27.03 40.24 6.58
CA THR A 407 25.60 40.48 6.47
C THR A 407 25.12 40.28 5.03
N GLU A 408 25.80 40.92 4.05
CA GLU A 408 25.40 40.79 2.64
C GLU A 408 25.66 39.36 2.11
N LYS A 409 26.70 38.69 2.57
CA LYS A 409 26.94 37.27 2.27
C LYS A 409 25.77 36.41 2.77
N ASN A 410 25.35 36.60 4.01
CA ASN A 410 24.21 35.82 4.58
C ASN A 410 22.93 36.11 3.84
N ASN A 411 22.63 37.37 3.46
CA ASN A 411 21.47 37.74 2.64
C ASN A 411 21.50 37.02 1.29
N TYR A 412 22.67 37.00 0.62
CA TYR A 412 22.86 36.29 -0.64
C TYR A 412 22.64 34.77 -0.49
N LEU A 413 23.20 34.14 0.54
CA LEU A 413 23.05 32.69 0.78
C LEU A 413 21.61 32.33 1.11
N SER A 414 20.90 33.14 1.90
CA SER A 414 19.48 32.94 2.20
C SER A 414 18.64 32.99 0.93
N ALA A 415 18.83 34.02 0.10
CA ALA A 415 18.11 34.15 -1.16
C ALA A 415 18.37 32.98 -2.11
N LEU A 416 19.61 32.49 -2.18
CA LEU A 416 19.99 31.34 -3.02
C LEU A 416 19.32 30.04 -2.52
N GLN A 417 19.30 29.82 -1.20
CA GLN A 417 18.64 28.67 -0.60
C GLN A 417 17.14 28.69 -0.84
N GLU A 418 16.48 29.87 -0.71
CA GLU A 418 15.06 30.07 -1.02
C GLU A 418 14.75 29.77 -2.48
N GLN A 419 15.62 30.18 -3.41
CA GLN A 419 15.47 29.91 -4.85
C GLN A 419 15.54 28.41 -5.14
N ILE A 420 16.57 27.71 -4.60
CA ILE A 420 16.74 26.27 -4.78
C ILE A 420 15.49 25.53 -4.23
N GLN A 421 15.05 25.88 -3.04
CA GLN A 421 13.86 25.25 -2.43
C GLN A 421 12.62 25.49 -3.30
N ALA A 422 12.33 26.71 -3.70
CA ALA A 422 11.17 27.05 -4.53
C ALA A 422 11.20 26.33 -5.90
N LYS A 423 12.40 26.14 -6.48
CA LYS A 423 12.60 25.39 -7.72
C LYS A 423 12.11 23.96 -7.59
N PHE A 424 12.58 23.23 -6.59
CA PHE A 424 12.23 21.83 -6.41
C PHE A 424 10.77 21.64 -5.95
N GLU A 425 10.23 22.53 -5.11
CA GLU A 425 8.82 22.52 -4.74
C GLU A 425 7.89 22.75 -5.94
N ALA A 426 8.24 23.66 -6.86
CA ALA A 426 7.45 23.89 -8.07
C ALA A 426 7.46 22.68 -9.01
N ILE A 427 8.64 22.06 -9.20
CA ILE A 427 8.77 20.85 -10.03
C ILE A 427 7.94 19.71 -9.42
N LEU A 428 8.10 19.44 -8.12
CA LEU A 428 7.34 18.39 -7.43
C LEU A 428 5.83 18.59 -7.58
N SER A 429 5.35 19.79 -7.21
CA SER A 429 3.92 20.08 -7.26
C SER A 429 3.32 19.94 -8.66
N LEU A 430 4.06 20.37 -9.70
CA LEU A 430 3.65 20.22 -11.09
C LEU A 430 3.62 18.75 -11.54
N LYS A 431 4.62 17.96 -11.16
CA LYS A 431 4.68 16.52 -11.49
C LYS A 431 3.54 15.76 -10.81
N LEU A 432 3.26 16.04 -9.54
CA LEU A 432 2.13 15.45 -8.82
C LEU A 432 0.77 15.88 -9.42
N LEU A 433 0.63 17.15 -9.83
CA LEU A 433 -0.60 17.60 -10.50
C LEU A 433 -0.81 16.88 -11.85
N ASN A 434 0.26 16.67 -12.62
CA ASN A 434 0.22 15.93 -13.88
C ASN A 434 -0.07 14.43 -13.67
N PHE A 435 0.38 13.85 -12.56
CA PHE A 435 0.02 12.48 -12.17
C PHE A 435 -1.51 12.31 -12.05
N TYR A 436 -2.23 13.28 -11.43
CA TYR A 436 -3.70 13.28 -11.38
C TYR A 436 -4.37 13.55 -12.73
N ARG A 437 -3.62 13.97 -13.75
CA ARG A 437 -4.04 13.99 -15.16
C ARG A 437 -3.76 12.67 -15.89
N ASN A 438 -3.38 11.63 -15.16
CA ASN A 438 -2.97 10.33 -15.74
C ASN A 438 -1.76 10.44 -16.68
N GLN A 439 -0.83 11.34 -16.36
CA GLN A 439 0.45 11.46 -17.07
C GLN A 439 1.56 10.82 -16.24
N PRO A 440 2.49 10.07 -16.87
CA PRO A 440 3.61 9.46 -16.14
C PRO A 440 4.51 10.53 -15.51
N ILE A 441 5.06 10.22 -14.34
CA ILE A 441 6.03 11.10 -13.68
C ILE A 441 7.41 10.84 -14.30
N GLU A 442 7.91 11.82 -15.05
CA GLU A 442 9.23 11.81 -15.68
C GLU A 442 9.98 13.11 -15.33
N ILE A 443 11.32 13.00 -15.13
CA ILE A 443 12.22 14.15 -14.84
C ILE A 443 13.34 14.16 -15.84
#